data_668bdf1b81434c7812f9a695d125457d
#
_entry.id   668bdf1b81434c7812f9a695d125457d
#
_cell.length_a   1.000
_cell.length_b   1.000
_cell.length_c   1.000
_cell.angle_alpha   90.00
_cell.angle_beta   90.00
_cell.angle_gamma   90.00
#
_symmetry.space_group_name_H-M   'P 1'
#
loop_
_entity.id
_entity.type
_entity.pdbx_description
1 polymer ?
#
loop_
_entity_poly.entity_id
_entity_poly.type
_entity_poly.pdbx_seq_one_letter_code
_entity_poly.pdbx_strand_id
1 'polypeptide(L)'
;MRKITSVTSIFIALLFLSSFAKAQTEKLDNIAACAGVVIGNGAVDFYLGDEQSFDIAANIAYSAYLSEVFSGGYQQNDLQVADQILGVNVDKIINAHNSENFTADVYEEVVACYRALAKQLIKEAETIINNQSKWNELKNTSIETLKRMLRAG
;
A
#
# COMPACT_ATOMS: atom_id res chain seq x y z
N MET A 1 32.05 15.50 -44.08
CA MET A 1 31.98 15.07 -42.66
C MET A 1 30.49 14.89 -42.25
N ARG A 2 29.99 13.67 -42.27
CA ARG A 2 28.62 13.37 -41.83
C ARG A 2 28.65 13.19 -40.31
N LYS A 3 27.88 14.01 -39.59
CA LYS A 3 27.67 13.89 -38.15
C LYS A 3 26.88 12.61 -37.88
N ILE A 4 27.52 11.60 -37.33
CA ILE A 4 26.88 10.46 -36.69
C ILE A 4 26.45 10.95 -35.30
N THR A 5 25.28 11.59 -35.23
CA THR A 5 24.65 11.95 -33.97
C THR A 5 23.72 10.84 -33.55
N SER A 6 24.19 9.99 -32.64
CA SER A 6 23.51 9.69 -31.42
C SER A 6 22.23 8.85 -31.46
N VAL A 7 22.29 7.66 -32.08
CA VAL A 7 21.30 6.60 -31.81
C VAL A 7 21.53 6.01 -30.41
N THR A 8 22.76 5.99 -29.92
CA THR A 8 23.16 5.52 -28.59
C THR A 8 22.54 6.33 -27.44
N SER A 9 22.38 7.65 -27.57
CA SER A 9 21.83 8.49 -26.52
C SER A 9 20.33 8.25 -26.29
N ILE A 10 19.57 7.89 -27.34
CA ILE A 10 18.14 7.61 -27.26
C ILE A 10 17.91 6.25 -26.57
N PHE A 11 18.72 5.25 -26.85
CA PHE A 11 18.64 3.92 -26.22
C PHE A 11 18.95 3.95 -24.72
N ILE A 12 19.94 4.74 -24.30
CA ILE A 12 20.30 4.90 -22.89
C ILE A 12 19.16 5.62 -22.13
N ALA A 13 18.55 6.66 -22.72
CA ALA A 13 17.42 7.37 -22.10
C ALA A 13 16.19 6.45 -21.92
N LEU A 14 15.87 5.59 -22.90
CA LEU A 14 14.78 4.62 -22.81
C LEU A 14 15.01 3.55 -21.76
N LEU A 15 16.25 3.07 -21.58
CA LEU A 15 16.61 2.11 -20.54
C LEU A 15 16.51 2.73 -19.14
N PHE A 16 16.90 3.98 -18.96
CA PHE A 16 16.73 4.70 -17.69
C PHE A 16 15.24 4.93 -17.36
N LEU A 17 14.42 5.34 -18.32
CA LEU A 17 12.98 5.54 -18.12
C LEU A 17 12.25 4.25 -17.72
N SER A 18 12.60 3.11 -18.35
CA SER A 18 12.03 1.81 -17.99
C SER A 18 12.46 1.34 -16.59
N SER A 19 13.68 1.62 -16.19
CA SER A 19 14.19 1.27 -14.85
C SER A 19 13.53 2.13 -13.76
N PHE A 20 13.30 3.42 -14.02
CA PHE A 20 12.59 4.31 -13.09
C PHE A 20 11.13 3.90 -12.92
N ALA A 21 10.42 3.61 -14.03
CA ALA A 21 9.03 3.16 -13.97
C ALA A 21 8.91 1.85 -13.18
N LYS A 22 9.79 0.88 -13.40
CA LYS A 22 9.81 -0.39 -12.67
C LYS A 22 10.06 -0.20 -11.17
N ALA A 23 11.05 0.62 -10.79
CA ALA A 23 11.36 0.90 -9.39
C ALA A 23 10.18 1.62 -8.68
N GLN A 24 9.46 2.46 -9.40
CA GLN A 24 8.29 3.16 -8.89
C GLN A 24 7.11 2.21 -8.64
N THR A 25 6.81 1.32 -9.59
CA THR A 25 5.78 0.28 -9.44
C THR A 25 6.11 -0.66 -8.29
N GLU A 26 7.37 -1.12 -8.16
CA GLU A 26 7.82 -1.95 -7.06
C GLU A 26 7.62 -1.28 -5.69
N LYS A 27 7.81 0.03 -5.60
CA LYS A 27 7.55 0.79 -4.36
C LYS A 27 6.06 0.78 -4.00
N LEU A 28 5.17 1.01 -4.97
CA LEU A 28 3.72 0.96 -4.78
C LEU A 28 3.30 -0.43 -4.30
N ASP A 29 3.79 -1.49 -4.94
CA ASP A 29 3.48 -2.88 -4.60
C ASP A 29 3.91 -3.22 -3.17
N ASN A 30 5.09 -2.76 -2.74
CA ASN A 30 5.59 -2.96 -1.38
C ASN A 30 4.74 -2.22 -0.34
N ILE A 31 4.31 -0.98 -0.63
CA ILE A 31 3.41 -0.23 0.26
C ILE A 31 2.02 -0.88 0.31
N ALA A 32 1.49 -1.34 -0.83
CA ALA A 32 0.22 -2.06 -0.90
C ALA A 32 0.26 -3.38 -0.11
N ALA A 33 1.35 -4.15 -0.24
CA ALA A 33 1.54 -5.38 0.52
C ALA A 33 1.55 -5.11 2.03
N CYS A 34 2.32 -4.13 2.49
CA CYS A 34 2.36 -3.74 3.89
C CYS A 34 1.01 -3.18 4.39
N ALA A 35 0.31 -2.39 3.57
CA ALA A 35 -1.03 -1.92 3.91
C ALA A 35 -2.00 -3.10 4.12
N GLY A 36 -1.95 -4.10 3.23
CA GLY A 36 -2.73 -5.32 3.37
C GLY A 36 -2.43 -6.10 4.64
N VAL A 37 -1.15 -6.28 4.98
CA VAL A 37 -0.72 -6.94 6.23
C VAL A 37 -1.26 -6.22 7.47
N VAL A 38 -1.15 -4.89 7.52
CA VAL A 38 -1.62 -4.09 8.67
C VAL A 38 -3.14 -4.09 8.77
N ILE A 39 -3.86 -3.98 7.64
CA ILE A 39 -5.33 -4.08 7.61
C ILE A 39 -5.78 -5.48 8.03
N GLY A 40 -5.12 -6.54 7.55
CA GLY A 40 -5.42 -7.92 7.93
C GLY A 40 -5.28 -8.16 9.42
N ASN A 41 -4.22 -7.62 10.05
CA ASN A 41 -4.06 -7.66 11.50
C ASN A 41 -5.19 -6.90 12.22
N GLY A 42 -5.52 -5.70 11.78
CA GLY A 42 -6.65 -4.95 12.35
C GLY A 42 -8.00 -5.66 12.15
N ALA A 43 -8.20 -6.37 11.02
CA ALA A 43 -9.42 -7.16 10.79
C ALA A 43 -9.55 -8.31 11.80
N VAL A 44 -8.44 -8.94 12.18
CA VAL A 44 -8.43 -9.91 13.28
C VAL A 44 -8.88 -9.27 14.59
N ASP A 45 -8.35 -8.09 14.93
CA ASP A 45 -8.76 -7.34 16.12
C ASP A 45 -10.27 -7.01 16.08
N PHE A 46 -10.80 -6.63 14.91
CA PHE A 46 -12.22 -6.38 14.69
C PHE A 46 -13.08 -7.61 15.00
N TYR A 47 -12.70 -8.80 14.53
CA TYR A 47 -13.41 -10.05 14.83
C TYR A 47 -13.33 -10.43 16.30
N LEU A 48 -12.28 -9.99 17.01
CA LEU A 48 -12.15 -10.16 18.45
C LEU A 48 -12.92 -9.09 19.26
N GLY A 49 -13.61 -8.17 18.60
CA GLY A 49 -14.43 -7.12 19.21
C GLY A 49 -13.70 -5.81 19.48
N ASP A 50 -12.45 -5.66 19.02
CA ASP A 50 -11.68 -4.43 19.14
C ASP A 50 -11.73 -3.60 17.84
N GLU A 51 -12.87 -2.93 17.63
CA GLU A 51 -13.09 -2.05 16.47
C GLU A 51 -12.14 -0.84 16.48
N GLN A 52 -11.69 -0.39 17.66
CA GLN A 52 -10.77 0.75 17.76
C GLN A 52 -9.37 0.40 17.20
N SER A 53 -8.84 -0.77 17.53
CA SER A 53 -7.56 -1.23 16.98
C SER A 53 -7.64 -1.41 15.46
N PHE A 54 -8.76 -1.92 14.95
CA PHE A 54 -9.01 -1.95 13.51
C PHE A 54 -8.97 -0.55 12.88
N ASP A 55 -9.67 0.43 13.46
CA ASP A 55 -9.70 1.79 12.95
C ASP A 55 -8.30 2.42 12.88
N ILE A 56 -7.49 2.20 13.89
CA ILE A 56 -6.10 2.69 13.92
C ILE A 56 -5.30 2.03 12.80
N ALA A 57 -5.34 0.70 12.68
CA ALA A 57 -4.63 -0.04 11.65
C ALA A 57 -5.03 0.39 10.24
N ALA A 58 -6.34 0.44 9.96
CA ALA A 58 -6.88 0.85 8.67
C ALA A 58 -6.54 2.31 8.33
N ASN A 59 -6.59 3.23 9.30
CA ASN A 59 -6.19 4.61 9.09
C ASN A 59 -4.71 4.73 8.71
N ILE A 60 -3.80 4.03 9.38
CA ILE A 60 -2.36 4.04 9.06
C ILE A 60 -2.15 3.46 7.66
N ALA A 61 -2.72 2.29 7.38
CA ALA A 61 -2.52 1.58 6.13
C ALA A 61 -3.03 2.36 4.91
N TYR A 62 -4.29 2.77 4.92
CA TYR A 62 -4.85 3.55 3.81
C TYR A 62 -4.21 4.93 3.67
N SER A 63 -3.80 5.56 4.78
CA SER A 63 -3.08 6.83 4.72
C SER A 63 -1.76 6.70 3.97
N ALA A 64 -0.97 5.69 4.28
CA ALA A 64 0.31 5.44 3.63
C ALA A 64 0.13 5.02 2.17
N TYR A 65 -0.83 4.12 1.88
CA TYR A 65 -1.13 3.67 0.53
C TYR A 65 -1.58 4.83 -0.37
N LEU A 66 -2.57 5.61 0.05
CA LEU A 66 -3.06 6.75 -0.72
C LEU A 66 -2.01 7.84 -0.88
N SER A 67 -1.14 8.07 0.12
CA SER A 67 -0.05 9.04 -0.03
C SER A 67 0.91 8.65 -1.16
N GLU A 68 1.20 7.35 -1.31
CA GLU A 68 1.99 6.85 -2.43
C GLU A 68 1.25 7.00 -3.77
N VAL A 69 -0.04 6.63 -3.81
CA VAL A 69 -0.88 6.78 -5.01
C VAL A 69 -0.92 8.22 -5.50
N PHE A 70 -1.06 9.20 -4.59
CA PHE A 70 -1.10 10.62 -4.96
C PHE A 70 0.27 11.18 -5.36
N SER A 71 1.37 10.67 -4.81
CA SER A 71 2.72 11.17 -5.10
C SER A 71 3.34 10.52 -6.35
N GLY A 72 2.91 9.32 -6.70
CA GLY A 72 3.63 8.48 -7.65
C GLY A 72 3.26 8.63 -9.13
N GLY A 73 2.09 9.20 -9.48
CA GLY A 73 1.67 9.35 -10.89
C GLY A 73 1.46 8.01 -11.62
N TYR A 74 0.97 7.00 -10.92
CA TYR A 74 0.78 5.63 -11.42
C TYR A 74 -0.30 5.52 -12.49
N GLN A 75 -0.15 4.54 -13.39
CA GLN A 75 -1.18 4.20 -14.36
C GLN A 75 -2.29 3.37 -13.70
N GLN A 76 -3.47 3.36 -14.32
CA GLN A 76 -4.62 2.62 -13.77
C GLN A 76 -4.33 1.12 -13.57
N ASN A 77 -3.56 0.51 -14.48
CA ASN A 77 -3.18 -0.90 -14.36
C ASN A 77 -2.28 -1.16 -13.13
N ASP A 78 -1.34 -0.25 -12.84
CA ASP A 78 -0.48 -0.36 -11.66
C ASP A 78 -1.30 -0.29 -10.37
N LEU A 79 -2.30 0.61 -10.33
CA LEU A 79 -3.21 0.73 -9.20
C LEU A 79 -4.06 -0.53 -9.00
N GLN A 80 -4.55 -1.15 -10.09
CA GLN A 80 -5.31 -2.41 -10.01
C GLN A 80 -4.46 -3.56 -9.46
N VAL A 81 -3.19 -3.65 -9.89
CA VAL A 81 -2.26 -4.66 -9.37
C VAL A 81 -1.99 -4.41 -7.87
N ALA A 82 -1.73 -3.17 -7.49
CA ALA A 82 -1.50 -2.81 -6.10
C ALA A 82 -2.71 -3.12 -5.19
N ASP A 83 -3.93 -2.84 -5.65
CA ASP A 83 -5.16 -3.18 -4.92
C ASP A 83 -5.33 -4.71 -4.75
N GLN A 84 -4.95 -5.50 -5.75
CA GLN A 84 -4.95 -6.96 -5.64
C GLN A 84 -3.90 -7.45 -4.64
N ILE A 85 -2.69 -6.88 -4.65
CA ILE A 85 -1.62 -7.18 -3.70
C ILE A 85 -2.08 -6.87 -2.27
N LEU A 86 -2.71 -5.72 -2.06
CA LEU A 86 -3.29 -5.33 -0.78
C LEU A 86 -4.30 -6.39 -0.30
N GLY A 87 -5.29 -6.73 -1.13
CA GLY A 87 -6.32 -7.72 -0.79
C GLY A 87 -5.75 -9.09 -0.43
N VAL A 88 -4.83 -9.62 -1.23
CA VAL A 88 -4.16 -10.92 -0.98
C VAL A 88 -3.43 -10.91 0.37
N ASN A 89 -2.80 -9.80 0.76
CA ASN A 89 -2.11 -9.72 2.04
C ASN A 89 -3.06 -9.54 3.24
N VAL A 90 -4.23 -8.92 3.07
CA VAL A 90 -5.31 -8.95 4.07
C VAL A 90 -5.72 -10.40 4.34
N ASP A 91 -6.06 -11.14 3.30
CA ASP A 91 -6.50 -12.54 3.40
C ASP A 91 -5.42 -13.43 4.01
N LYS A 92 -4.14 -13.23 3.64
CA LYS A 92 -2.99 -13.95 4.20
C LYS A 92 -2.95 -13.87 5.72
N ILE A 93 -3.10 -12.68 6.29
CA ILE A 93 -3.02 -12.48 7.75
C ILE A 93 -4.26 -13.04 8.45
N ILE A 94 -5.46 -12.81 7.92
CA ILE A 94 -6.69 -13.40 8.48
C ILE A 94 -6.61 -14.92 8.47
N ASN A 95 -6.16 -15.54 7.37
CA ASN A 95 -6.03 -16.98 7.25
C ASN A 95 -4.94 -17.54 8.18
N ALA A 96 -3.82 -16.85 8.37
CA ALA A 96 -2.78 -17.25 9.32
C ALA A 96 -3.34 -17.31 10.74
N HIS A 97 -4.16 -16.33 11.12
CA HIS A 97 -4.81 -16.32 12.43
C HIS A 97 -5.83 -17.45 12.57
N ASN A 98 -6.73 -17.62 11.58
CA ASN A 98 -7.80 -18.62 11.62
C ASN A 98 -7.27 -20.07 11.61
N SER A 99 -6.11 -20.31 11.04
CA SER A 99 -5.47 -21.63 10.96
C SER A 99 -4.49 -21.90 12.10
N GLU A 100 -4.46 -21.06 13.14
CA GLU A 100 -3.50 -21.14 14.26
C GLU A 100 -2.02 -21.07 13.80
N ASN A 101 -1.78 -20.56 12.59
CA ASN A 101 -0.43 -20.38 11.99
C ASN A 101 0.11 -18.96 12.17
N PHE A 102 -0.40 -18.23 13.17
CA PHE A 102 0.12 -16.89 13.50
C PHE A 102 1.43 -17.04 14.29
N THR A 103 2.50 -17.30 13.56
CA THR A 103 3.85 -17.54 14.09
C THR A 103 4.57 -16.26 14.44
N ALA A 104 5.73 -16.37 15.10
CA ALA A 104 6.62 -15.25 15.38
C ALA A 104 7.01 -14.49 14.08
N ASP A 105 7.24 -15.21 12.98
CA ASP A 105 7.61 -14.63 11.69
C ASP A 105 6.48 -13.75 11.14
N VAL A 106 5.22 -14.18 11.25
CA VAL A 106 4.05 -13.37 10.84
C VAL A 106 3.94 -12.12 11.69
N TYR A 107 4.16 -12.24 13.00
CA TYR A 107 4.17 -11.08 13.90
C TYR A 107 5.29 -10.08 13.54
N GLU A 108 6.49 -10.57 13.26
CA GLU A 108 7.61 -9.72 12.82
C GLU A 108 7.30 -9.02 11.49
N GLU A 109 6.65 -9.69 10.54
CA GLU A 109 6.17 -9.10 9.29
C GLU A 109 5.17 -7.96 9.57
N VAL A 110 4.19 -8.16 10.44
CA VAL A 110 3.23 -7.12 10.86
C VAL A 110 3.96 -5.90 11.42
N VAL A 111 4.89 -6.10 12.35
CA VAL A 111 5.67 -5.02 12.96
C VAL A 111 6.53 -4.29 11.93
N ALA A 112 7.18 -5.03 11.02
CA ALA A 112 7.99 -4.45 9.94
C ALA A 112 7.14 -3.59 9.01
N CYS A 113 5.93 -4.04 8.66
CA CYS A 113 4.99 -3.29 7.84
C CYS A 113 4.49 -2.02 8.53
N TYR A 114 4.14 -2.06 9.81
CA TYR A 114 3.80 -0.82 10.55
C TYR A 114 4.93 0.22 10.50
N ARG A 115 6.18 -0.22 10.67
CA ARG A 115 7.35 0.67 10.57
C ARG A 115 7.54 1.24 9.17
N ALA A 116 7.34 0.43 8.13
CA ALA A 116 7.45 0.86 6.74
C ALA A 116 6.39 1.91 6.39
N LEU A 117 5.14 1.67 6.79
CA LEU A 117 4.04 2.61 6.56
C LEU A 117 4.23 3.92 7.33
N ALA A 118 4.71 3.87 8.58
CA ALA A 118 5.03 5.08 9.35
C ALA A 118 6.11 5.92 8.67
N LYS A 119 7.16 5.30 8.13
CA LYS A 119 8.20 6.00 7.35
C LYS A 119 7.63 6.65 6.09
N GLN A 120 6.73 5.96 5.39
CA GLN A 120 6.05 6.49 4.22
C GLN A 120 5.21 7.73 4.57
N LEU A 121 4.42 7.68 5.65
CA LEU A 121 3.61 8.81 6.11
C LEU A 121 4.45 10.04 6.44
N ILE A 122 5.58 9.85 7.11
CA ILE A 122 6.51 10.95 7.43
C ILE A 122 7.07 11.57 6.13
N LYS A 123 7.47 10.72 5.19
CA LYS A 123 8.05 11.15 3.92
C LYS A 123 7.05 11.94 3.06
N GLU A 124 5.79 11.51 3.03
CA GLU A 124 4.75 12.06 2.16
C GLU A 124 3.82 13.06 2.88
N ALA A 125 4.21 13.57 4.05
CA ALA A 125 3.37 14.45 4.86
C ALA A 125 2.86 15.68 4.08
N GLU A 126 3.70 16.29 3.25
CA GLU A 126 3.34 17.44 2.41
C GLU A 126 2.30 17.06 1.35
N THR A 127 2.46 15.90 0.69
CA THR A 127 1.49 15.36 -0.27
C THR A 127 0.13 15.14 0.37
N ILE A 128 0.10 14.60 1.59
CA ILE A 128 -1.13 14.38 2.36
C ILE A 128 -1.82 15.71 2.67
N ILE A 129 -1.08 16.71 3.15
CA ILE A 129 -1.61 18.03 3.48
C ILE A 129 -2.22 18.71 2.24
N ASN A 130 -1.51 18.69 1.12
CA ASN A 130 -1.93 19.33 -0.13
C ASN A 130 -3.16 18.65 -0.78
N ASN A 131 -3.44 17.40 -0.46
CA ASN A 131 -4.56 16.61 -1.00
C ASN A 131 -5.60 16.23 0.07
N GLN A 132 -5.60 16.87 1.22
CA GLN A 132 -6.29 16.43 2.44
C GLN A 132 -7.78 16.13 2.23
N SER A 133 -8.51 16.93 1.48
CA SER A 133 -9.96 16.74 1.27
C SER A 133 -10.24 15.43 0.52
N LYS A 134 -9.65 15.27 -0.68
CA LYS A 134 -9.83 14.07 -1.52
C LYS A 134 -9.26 12.82 -0.85
N TRP A 135 -8.14 12.97 -0.18
CA TRP A 135 -7.47 11.89 0.55
C TRP A 135 -8.34 11.38 1.71
N ASN A 136 -8.94 12.28 2.52
CA ASN A 136 -9.86 11.91 3.59
C ASN A 136 -11.11 11.22 3.07
N GLU A 137 -11.70 11.71 1.98
CA GLU A 137 -12.88 11.11 1.36
C GLU A 137 -12.60 9.67 0.93
N LEU A 138 -11.53 9.44 0.17
CA LEU A 138 -11.17 8.10 -0.32
C LEU A 138 -10.82 7.16 0.82
N LYS A 139 -10.02 7.61 1.79
CA LYS A 139 -9.66 6.82 2.97
C LYS A 139 -10.88 6.40 3.76
N ASN A 140 -11.75 7.33 4.12
CA ASN A 140 -12.94 7.02 4.91
C ASN A 140 -13.90 6.09 4.17
N THR A 141 -14.09 6.31 2.86
CA THR A 141 -14.91 5.41 2.02
C THR A 141 -14.35 3.99 2.00
N SER A 142 -13.03 3.84 1.90
CA SER A 142 -12.36 2.54 1.90
C SER A 142 -12.50 1.83 3.25
N ILE A 143 -12.31 2.54 4.37
CA ILE A 143 -12.45 1.99 5.72
C ILE A 143 -13.89 1.54 5.98
N GLU A 144 -14.88 2.38 5.67
CA GLU A 144 -16.29 2.04 5.86
C GLU A 144 -16.75 0.87 4.97
N THR A 145 -16.21 0.77 3.77
CA THR A 145 -16.48 -0.36 2.88
C THR A 145 -15.93 -1.65 3.48
N LEU A 146 -14.69 -1.62 3.97
CA LEU A 146 -14.07 -2.78 4.60
C LEU A 146 -14.81 -3.20 5.89
N LYS A 147 -15.21 -2.26 6.75
CA LYS A 147 -16.04 -2.56 7.93
C LYS A 147 -17.35 -3.26 7.56
N ARG A 148 -18.02 -2.80 6.49
CA ARG A 148 -19.25 -3.45 6.01
C ARG A 148 -18.98 -4.88 5.55
N MET A 149 -17.88 -5.14 4.86
CA MET A 149 -17.49 -6.49 4.44
C MET A 149 -17.20 -7.38 5.64
N LEU A 150 -16.44 -6.90 6.64
CA LEU A 150 -16.13 -7.65 7.85
C LEU A 150 -17.37 -7.99 8.68
N ARG A 151 -18.38 -7.11 8.71
CA ARG A 151 -19.66 -7.37 9.41
C ARG A 151 -20.58 -8.35 8.67
N ALA A 152 -20.39 -8.54 7.36
CA ALA A 152 -21.21 -9.40 6.51
C ALA A 152 -20.71 -10.86 6.45
N GLY A 153 -19.46 -11.11 6.80
CA GLY A 153 -18.84 -12.44 6.87
C GLY A 153 -18.88 -13.03 8.23
#